data_b17e5a3024df04004cf7ab01e6dd740b
#
_entry.id   b17e5a3024df04004cf7ab01e6dd740b
#
_cell.length_a   1.000
_cell.length_b   1.000
_cell.length_c   1.000
_cell.angle_alpha   90.00
_cell.angle_beta   90.00
_cell.angle_gamma   90.00
#
_symmetry.space_group_name_H-M   'P 1'
#
loop_
_entity.id
_entity.type
_entity.pdbx_description
1 polymer ?
#
loop_
_entity_poly.entity_id
_entity_poly.type
_entity_poly.pdbx_seq_one_letter_code
_entity_poly.pdbx_strand_id
1 'polypeptide(L)'
;MNNYMLYVFENLIKTTIVCSLGICLLLFLKRYLFKKFSKRFNYYIWLIIVFRMLLFLFNYTIVYEVKEPKENALGNNITQIDISTDNNLMLYVAYLWLFVTIVIAVYTFIKYTRFKNLVVDVSYDIEDNDINCIYKNLLKELNIKKKIELRGSDELISPAGMGLFKSYIFLPDYPYSKDELTWILKHELMRFKNKDILIKFLVLSVRIIYWFNPLVYVMSNKVNLDCELCCDESVLTDCSLKDKKEYALALIKSIKLSKNYNSGILTTEFNKTNLEKRLESIVKKKGRSGILIAILVIMTSITSFIEVDAQIKINNSINEINNNINDFILNKSTDKHQTFYYKDAPSKIRKFYEDNCKLKGTTPKDYDTIIINTKDFNELMK
;
A
#
# COMPACT_ATOMS: atom_id res chain seq x y z
N MET A 1 -1.30 -10.58 -20.08
CA MET A 1 -1.08 -10.99 -18.68
C MET A 1 0.16 -10.29 -18.10
N ASN A 2 1.30 -10.27 -18.81
CA ASN A 2 2.54 -9.66 -18.35
C ASN A 2 2.43 -8.15 -18.07
N ASN A 3 1.78 -7.37 -18.96
CA ASN A 3 1.60 -5.93 -18.77
C ASN A 3 0.72 -5.60 -17.55
N TYR A 4 -0.30 -6.42 -17.27
CA TYR A 4 -1.13 -6.25 -16.07
C TYR A 4 -0.33 -6.53 -14.79
N MET A 5 0.52 -7.57 -14.81
CA MET A 5 1.36 -7.90 -13.66
C MET A 5 2.39 -6.80 -13.36
N LEU A 6 2.99 -6.23 -14.39
CA LEU A 6 3.88 -5.06 -14.26
C LEU A 6 3.15 -3.87 -13.66
N TYR A 7 1.97 -3.52 -14.19
CA TYR A 7 1.13 -2.44 -13.66
C TYR A 7 0.81 -2.62 -12.17
N VAL A 8 0.39 -3.83 -11.77
CA VAL A 8 0.12 -4.17 -10.36
C VAL A 8 1.35 -3.95 -9.48
N PHE A 9 2.52 -4.41 -9.96
CA PHE A 9 3.77 -4.32 -9.21
C PHE A 9 4.30 -2.89 -9.12
N GLU A 10 4.20 -2.10 -10.17
CA GLU A 10 4.52 -0.66 -10.16
C GLU A 10 3.67 0.10 -9.14
N ASN A 11 2.35 -0.13 -9.16
CA ASN A 11 1.45 0.48 -8.17
C ASN A 11 1.77 0.05 -6.74
N LEU A 12 2.19 -1.19 -6.55
CA LEU A 12 2.65 -1.68 -5.25
C LEU A 12 3.89 -0.90 -4.77
N ILE A 13 4.89 -0.72 -5.64
CA ILE A 13 6.13 0.01 -5.31
C ILE A 13 5.81 1.47 -4.98
N LYS A 14 5.06 2.15 -5.85
CA LYS A 14 4.62 3.54 -5.64
C LYS A 14 3.89 3.70 -4.30
N THR A 15 2.91 2.84 -4.03
CA THR A 15 2.18 2.84 -2.76
C THR A 15 3.10 2.54 -1.58
N THR A 16 4.07 1.65 -1.73
CA THR A 16 5.06 1.33 -0.68
C THR A 16 5.85 2.58 -0.28
N ILE A 17 6.34 3.36 -1.25
CA ILE A 17 7.12 4.57 -0.99
C ILE A 17 6.27 5.62 -0.28
N VAL A 18 5.10 5.95 -0.84
CA VAL A 18 4.18 6.96 -0.29
C VAL A 18 3.73 6.59 1.12
N CYS A 19 3.29 5.34 1.34
CA CYS A 19 2.84 4.90 2.65
C CYS A 19 3.99 4.78 3.66
N SER A 20 5.21 4.44 3.23
CA SER A 20 6.39 4.42 4.10
C SER A 20 6.72 5.81 4.62
N LEU A 21 6.68 6.83 3.78
CA LEU A 21 6.81 8.23 4.20
C LEU A 21 5.68 8.64 5.15
N GLY A 22 4.45 8.23 4.85
CA GLY A 22 3.29 8.44 5.71
C GLY A 22 3.44 7.79 7.09
N ILE A 23 3.94 6.56 7.16
CA ILE A 23 4.23 5.86 8.43
C ILE A 23 5.27 6.64 9.24
N CYS A 24 6.40 7.05 8.63
CA CYS A 24 7.43 7.83 9.29
C CYS A 24 6.88 9.14 9.84
N LEU A 25 6.09 9.87 9.03
CA LEU A 25 5.45 11.11 9.43
C LEU A 25 4.49 10.90 10.61
N LEU A 26 3.63 9.87 10.55
CA LEU A 26 2.72 9.57 11.67
C LEU A 26 3.47 9.17 12.94
N LEU A 27 4.55 8.40 12.84
CA LEU A 27 5.38 8.07 14.01
C LEU A 27 5.97 9.33 14.65
N PHE A 28 6.46 10.27 13.84
CA PHE A 28 6.97 11.55 14.30
C PHE A 28 5.85 12.39 14.96
N LEU A 29 4.72 12.57 14.29
CA LEU A 29 3.57 13.32 14.82
C LEU A 29 3.04 12.73 16.13
N LYS A 30 2.96 11.40 16.25
CA LYS A 30 2.55 10.73 17.47
C LYS A 30 3.49 10.98 18.63
N ARG A 31 4.79 11.05 18.37
CA ARG A 31 5.78 11.31 19.40
C ARG A 31 5.65 12.72 20.00
N TYR A 32 5.32 13.72 19.19
CA TYR A 32 5.35 15.13 19.60
C TYR A 32 3.97 15.74 19.78
N LEU A 33 3.04 15.52 18.85
CA LEU A 33 1.77 16.23 18.79
C LEU A 33 0.58 15.41 19.34
N PHE A 34 0.53 14.11 19.08
CA PHE A 34 -0.68 13.32 19.31
C PHE A 34 -0.86 12.85 20.76
N LYS A 35 0.07 13.16 21.65
CA LYS A 35 -0.06 12.85 23.11
C LYS A 35 -1.30 13.49 23.77
N LYS A 36 -1.79 14.61 23.19
CA LYS A 36 -2.94 15.38 23.70
C LYS A 36 -4.27 14.87 23.17
N PHE A 37 -4.29 13.97 22.18
CA PHE A 37 -5.50 13.47 21.54
C PHE A 37 -5.98 12.17 22.18
N SER A 38 -7.27 11.83 21.92
CA SER A 38 -7.90 10.59 22.42
C SER A 38 -7.22 9.34 21.83
N LYS A 39 -7.31 8.23 22.54
CA LYS A 39 -6.76 6.95 22.09
C LYS A 39 -7.48 6.45 20.83
N ARG A 40 -8.81 6.72 20.76
CA ARG A 40 -9.60 6.44 19.55
C ARG A 40 -9.05 7.15 18.32
N PHE A 41 -8.76 8.46 18.43
CA PHE A 41 -8.17 9.21 17.33
C PHE A 41 -6.81 8.60 16.90
N ASN A 42 -5.93 8.32 17.86
CA ASN A 42 -4.61 7.74 17.61
C ASN A 42 -4.67 6.36 16.94
N TYR A 43 -5.72 5.60 17.19
CA TYR A 43 -5.98 4.31 16.58
C TYR A 43 -6.52 4.45 15.15
N TYR A 44 -7.60 5.22 14.97
CA TYR A 44 -8.26 5.33 13.68
C TYR A 44 -7.42 6.01 12.60
N ILE A 45 -6.49 6.89 12.99
CA ILE A 45 -5.60 7.54 12.02
C ILE A 45 -4.69 6.52 11.30
N TRP A 46 -4.31 5.42 11.95
CA TRP A 46 -3.58 4.34 11.32
C TRP A 46 -4.37 3.62 10.24
N LEU A 47 -5.68 3.53 10.42
CA LEU A 47 -6.54 2.83 9.48
C LEU A 47 -6.53 3.49 8.10
N ILE A 48 -6.30 4.81 8.05
CA ILE A 48 -6.19 5.55 6.78
C ILE A 48 -5.03 4.97 5.96
N ILE A 49 -3.85 4.77 6.58
CA ILE A 49 -2.69 4.18 5.90
C ILE A 49 -2.96 2.71 5.55
N VAL A 50 -3.55 1.93 6.47
CA VAL A 50 -3.89 0.52 6.23
C VAL A 50 -4.82 0.39 5.02
N PHE A 51 -5.88 1.20 4.94
CA PHE A 51 -6.80 1.21 3.80
C PHE A 51 -6.10 1.66 2.52
N ARG A 52 -5.27 2.71 2.59
CA ARG A 52 -4.49 3.15 1.42
C ARG A 52 -3.58 2.05 0.88
N MET A 53 -2.93 1.29 1.76
CA MET A 53 -2.08 0.16 1.37
C MET A 53 -2.88 -1.00 0.76
N LEU A 54 -4.08 -1.28 1.26
CA LEU A 54 -4.95 -2.33 0.69
C LEU A 54 -5.53 -1.93 -0.67
N LEU A 55 -5.72 -0.64 -0.91
CA LEU A 55 -6.29 -0.10 -2.14
C LEU A 55 -5.24 0.28 -3.20
N PHE A 56 -4.05 -0.33 -3.17
CA PHE A 56 -2.94 -0.01 -4.08
C PHE A 56 -3.26 -0.24 -5.57
N LEU A 57 -4.27 -1.06 -5.89
CA LEU A 57 -4.73 -1.30 -7.25
C LEU A 57 -5.58 -0.16 -7.82
N PHE A 58 -6.10 0.72 -6.97
CA PHE A 58 -7.02 1.82 -7.36
C PHE A 58 -6.28 3.15 -7.51
N ASN A 59 -5.11 3.16 -8.13
CA ASN A 59 -4.44 4.41 -8.49
C ASN A 59 -4.99 4.93 -9.81
N TYR A 60 -5.40 6.21 -9.83
CA TYR A 60 -5.88 6.89 -11.04
C TYR A 60 -4.79 7.83 -11.54
N THR A 61 -4.33 7.60 -12.77
CA THR A 61 -3.41 8.52 -13.44
C THR A 61 -4.23 9.51 -14.25
N ILE A 62 -4.19 10.79 -13.89
CA ILE A 62 -4.78 11.86 -14.69
C ILE A 62 -3.67 12.40 -15.59
N VAL A 63 -3.77 12.11 -16.89
CA VAL A 63 -2.85 12.62 -17.89
C VAL A 63 -3.33 14.02 -18.30
N TYR A 64 -2.58 15.06 -17.99
CA TYR A 64 -2.82 16.40 -18.51
C TYR A 64 -2.05 16.59 -19.79
N GLU A 65 -2.76 16.91 -20.88
CA GLU A 65 -2.16 17.40 -22.10
C GLU A 65 -1.74 18.87 -21.88
N VAL A 66 -0.47 19.10 -21.62
CA VAL A 66 0.06 20.47 -21.64
C VAL A 66 0.23 20.86 -23.10
N LYS A 67 -0.61 21.78 -23.60
CA LYS A 67 -0.39 22.44 -24.89
C LYS A 67 0.82 23.35 -24.74
N GLU A 68 1.93 23.03 -25.40
CA GLU A 68 3.07 23.92 -25.42
C GLU A 68 2.71 25.24 -26.12
N PRO A 69 3.20 26.39 -25.59
CA PRO A 69 3.18 27.63 -26.36
C PRO A 69 4.04 27.41 -27.62
N LYS A 70 3.53 27.85 -28.77
CA LYS A 70 4.23 27.79 -30.06
C LYS A 70 5.51 28.64 -29.97
N GLU A 71 6.61 28.06 -29.54
CA GLU A 71 7.92 28.68 -29.69
C GLU A 71 8.70 28.01 -30.83
N ASN A 72 9.30 28.89 -31.63
CA ASN A 72 10.00 28.57 -32.87
C ASN A 72 11.06 27.52 -32.68
N ALA A 73 11.04 26.56 -33.57
CA ALA A 73 11.99 25.48 -33.68
C ALA A 73 13.44 26.01 -33.88
N LEU A 74 14.26 25.92 -32.83
CA LEU A 74 15.70 25.80 -32.97
C LEU A 74 16.10 24.42 -32.48
N GLY A 75 16.68 23.67 -33.38
CA GLY A 75 17.02 22.27 -33.18
C GLY A 75 18.00 22.06 -32.02
N ASN A 76 17.53 21.29 -31.06
CA ASN A 76 18.42 20.61 -30.14
C ASN A 76 18.15 19.11 -30.26
N ASN A 77 19.14 18.38 -30.74
CA ASN A 77 19.19 16.93 -30.69
C ASN A 77 19.18 16.48 -29.20
N ILE A 78 18.00 16.34 -28.61
CA ILE A 78 17.87 15.64 -27.36
C ILE A 78 17.85 14.16 -27.72
N THR A 79 19.01 13.51 -27.62
CA THR A 79 19.10 12.06 -27.58
C THR A 79 18.22 11.59 -26.44
N GLN A 80 17.07 11.00 -26.75
CA GLN A 80 16.33 10.21 -25.78
C GLN A 80 17.26 9.08 -25.32
N ILE A 81 17.66 9.17 -24.06
CA ILE A 81 18.21 8.01 -23.39
C ILE A 81 17.00 7.11 -23.11
N ASP A 82 16.70 6.22 -24.05
CA ASP A 82 15.86 5.07 -23.76
C ASP A 82 16.59 4.23 -22.70
N ILE A 83 16.30 4.52 -21.44
CA ILE A 83 16.59 3.57 -20.39
C ILE A 83 15.60 2.42 -20.64
N SER A 84 15.99 1.52 -21.53
CA SER A 84 15.33 0.22 -21.65
C SER A 84 15.58 -0.50 -20.32
N THR A 85 14.76 -0.17 -19.32
CA THR A 85 14.66 -1.01 -18.12
C THR A 85 14.27 -2.38 -18.67
N ASP A 86 15.09 -3.38 -18.39
CA ASP A 86 14.84 -4.77 -18.77
C ASP A 86 13.48 -5.16 -18.19
N ASN A 87 12.41 -4.93 -18.94
CA ASN A 87 11.03 -5.24 -18.55
C ASN A 87 10.89 -6.70 -18.10
N ASN A 88 11.79 -7.55 -18.59
CA ASN A 88 11.88 -8.95 -18.20
C ASN A 88 12.33 -9.13 -16.75
N LEU A 89 13.36 -8.41 -16.28
CA LEU A 89 13.82 -8.51 -14.89
C LEU A 89 12.73 -8.05 -13.92
N MET A 90 12.10 -6.91 -14.20
CA MET A 90 11.00 -6.39 -13.36
C MET A 90 9.83 -7.36 -13.30
N LEU A 91 9.52 -8.03 -14.41
CA LEU A 91 8.47 -9.05 -14.48
C LEU A 91 8.81 -10.28 -13.61
N TYR A 92 10.05 -10.76 -13.64
CA TYR A 92 10.48 -11.88 -12.78
C TYR A 92 10.41 -11.50 -11.29
N VAL A 93 10.81 -10.28 -10.91
CA VAL A 93 10.70 -9.79 -9.54
C VAL A 93 9.22 -9.70 -9.10
N ALA A 94 8.33 -9.25 -9.98
CA ALA A 94 6.90 -9.20 -9.72
C ALA A 94 6.29 -10.59 -9.47
N TYR A 95 6.65 -11.59 -10.27
CA TYR A 95 6.21 -12.97 -10.06
C TYR A 95 6.80 -13.57 -8.79
N LEU A 96 8.06 -13.30 -8.48
CA LEU A 96 8.69 -13.72 -7.23
C LEU A 96 7.96 -13.13 -6.01
N TRP A 97 7.66 -11.82 -6.05
CA TRP A 97 6.89 -11.16 -5.00
C TRP A 97 5.51 -11.82 -4.81
N LEU A 98 4.80 -12.08 -5.90
CA LEU A 98 3.49 -12.71 -5.86
C LEU A 98 3.57 -14.12 -5.27
N PHE A 99 4.55 -14.92 -5.70
CA PHE A 99 4.77 -16.28 -5.20
C PHE A 99 5.02 -16.27 -3.69
N VAL A 100 5.96 -15.45 -3.21
CA VAL A 100 6.27 -15.35 -1.77
C VAL A 100 5.05 -14.86 -0.98
N THR A 101 4.31 -13.89 -1.51
CA THR A 101 3.08 -13.38 -0.88
C THR A 101 2.04 -14.49 -0.72
N ILE A 102 1.81 -15.30 -1.75
CA ILE A 102 0.89 -16.45 -1.69
C ILE A 102 1.36 -17.48 -0.66
N VAL A 103 2.64 -17.81 -0.63
CA VAL A 103 3.21 -18.78 0.34
C VAL A 103 3.00 -18.28 1.77
N ILE A 104 3.30 -17.01 2.05
CA ILE A 104 3.09 -16.42 3.39
C ILE A 104 1.60 -16.39 3.74
N ALA A 105 0.72 -16.04 2.79
CA ALA A 105 -0.72 -16.00 3.00
C ALA A 105 -1.27 -17.40 3.36
N VAL A 106 -0.92 -18.43 2.58
CA VAL A 106 -1.35 -19.81 2.81
C VAL A 106 -0.81 -20.33 4.14
N TYR A 107 0.48 -20.12 4.42
CA TYR A 107 1.08 -20.51 5.70
C TYR A 107 0.36 -19.87 6.89
N THR A 108 0.12 -18.56 6.82
CA THR A 108 -0.56 -17.80 7.89
C THR A 108 -2.00 -18.28 8.07
N PHE A 109 -2.71 -18.52 6.98
CA PHE A 109 -4.09 -19.04 7.00
C PHE A 109 -4.15 -20.43 7.62
N ILE A 110 -3.29 -21.36 7.22
CA ILE A 110 -3.22 -22.71 7.78
C ILE A 110 -2.89 -22.65 9.27
N LYS A 111 -1.90 -21.84 9.66
CA LYS A 111 -1.52 -21.67 11.07
C LYS A 111 -2.67 -21.14 11.90
N TYR A 112 -3.39 -20.12 11.41
CA TYR A 112 -4.54 -19.54 12.11
C TYR A 112 -5.69 -20.55 12.24
N THR A 113 -6.05 -21.25 11.16
CA THR A 113 -7.16 -22.22 11.19
C THR A 113 -6.86 -23.41 12.08
N ARG A 114 -5.63 -23.95 12.01
CA ARG A 114 -5.20 -25.04 12.90
C ARG A 114 -5.27 -24.62 14.37
N PHE A 115 -4.72 -23.46 14.71
CA PHE A 115 -4.75 -22.95 16.08
C PHE A 115 -6.18 -22.71 16.56
N LYS A 116 -7.01 -22.06 15.74
CA LYS A 116 -8.42 -21.83 16.08
C LYS A 116 -9.17 -23.16 16.32
N ASN A 117 -9.03 -24.12 15.41
CA ASN A 117 -9.71 -25.42 15.54
C ASN A 117 -9.25 -26.15 16.80
N LEU A 118 -7.95 -26.19 17.06
CA LEU A 118 -7.41 -26.81 18.27
C LEU A 118 -8.05 -26.20 19.52
N VAL A 119 -8.09 -24.87 19.65
CA VAL A 119 -8.69 -24.22 20.83
C VAL A 119 -10.19 -24.49 20.92
N VAL A 120 -10.91 -24.51 19.78
CA VAL A 120 -12.37 -24.79 19.78
C VAL A 120 -12.65 -26.24 20.17
N ASP A 121 -11.86 -27.20 19.65
CA ASP A 121 -12.06 -28.64 19.87
C ASP A 121 -11.83 -29.05 21.33
N VAL A 122 -10.86 -28.42 22.02
CA VAL A 122 -10.58 -28.69 23.44
C VAL A 122 -11.35 -27.79 24.40
N SER A 123 -12.15 -26.86 23.87
CA SER A 123 -12.95 -25.94 24.71
C SER A 123 -14.25 -26.60 25.15
N TYR A 124 -14.74 -26.21 26.31
CA TYR A 124 -15.98 -26.71 26.95
C TYR A 124 -16.95 -25.58 27.24
N ASP A 125 -18.23 -25.92 27.39
CA ASP A 125 -19.26 -24.97 27.77
C ASP A 125 -19.15 -24.66 29.27
N ILE A 126 -19.27 -23.39 29.65
CA ILE A 126 -19.18 -22.95 31.04
C ILE A 126 -20.55 -23.19 31.70
N GLU A 127 -20.61 -24.12 32.65
CA GLU A 127 -21.84 -24.48 33.39
C GLU A 127 -22.15 -23.53 34.54
N ASP A 128 -21.17 -22.70 34.96
CA ASP A 128 -21.34 -21.74 36.06
C ASP A 128 -22.40 -20.67 35.72
N ASN A 129 -23.48 -20.69 36.49
CA ASN A 129 -24.60 -19.76 36.31
C ASN A 129 -24.23 -18.31 36.62
N ASP A 130 -23.33 -18.04 37.56
CA ASP A 130 -22.87 -16.71 37.91
C ASP A 130 -22.11 -16.09 36.74
N ILE A 131 -21.18 -16.84 36.13
CA ILE A 131 -20.41 -16.42 34.98
C ILE A 131 -21.35 -16.12 33.81
N ASN A 132 -22.27 -17.03 33.53
CA ASN A 132 -23.26 -16.86 32.46
C ASN A 132 -24.19 -15.67 32.68
N CYS A 133 -24.57 -15.38 33.94
CA CYS A 133 -25.36 -14.22 34.29
C CYS A 133 -24.59 -12.90 34.03
N ILE A 134 -23.36 -12.80 34.51
CA ILE A 134 -22.48 -11.63 34.27
C ILE A 134 -22.33 -11.41 32.76
N TYR A 135 -22.04 -12.45 32.01
CA TYR A 135 -21.87 -12.39 30.57
C TYR A 135 -23.11 -11.87 29.82
N LYS A 136 -24.30 -12.43 30.15
CA LYS A 136 -25.56 -12.00 29.53
C LYS A 136 -25.92 -10.54 29.88
N ASN A 137 -25.63 -10.11 31.10
CA ASN A 137 -25.85 -8.74 31.54
C ASN A 137 -24.92 -7.76 30.77
N LEU A 138 -23.67 -8.11 30.62
CA LEU A 138 -22.71 -7.30 29.85
C LEU A 138 -23.07 -7.20 28.36
N LEU A 139 -23.59 -8.28 27.74
CA LEU A 139 -24.07 -8.23 26.36
C LEU A 139 -25.21 -7.23 26.19
N LYS A 140 -26.15 -7.18 27.16
CA LYS A 140 -27.27 -6.21 27.20
C LYS A 140 -26.75 -4.79 27.44
N GLU A 141 -25.90 -4.58 28.44
CA GLU A 141 -25.30 -3.28 28.78
C GLU A 141 -24.57 -2.69 27.58
N LEU A 142 -23.76 -3.49 26.88
CA LEU A 142 -22.98 -3.06 25.73
C LEU A 142 -23.79 -3.02 24.42
N ASN A 143 -25.07 -3.42 24.44
CA ASN A 143 -25.93 -3.52 23.25
C ASN A 143 -25.29 -4.32 22.10
N ILE A 144 -24.72 -5.48 22.40
CA ILE A 144 -24.08 -6.36 21.43
C ILE A 144 -25.12 -7.36 20.92
N LYS A 145 -25.50 -7.22 19.64
CA LYS A 145 -26.47 -8.12 18.98
C LYS A 145 -25.82 -9.34 18.33
N LYS A 146 -24.51 -9.30 18.11
CA LYS A 146 -23.76 -10.41 17.50
C LYS A 146 -23.73 -11.59 18.45
N LYS A 147 -24.01 -12.80 17.92
CA LYS A 147 -23.85 -14.05 18.70
C LYS A 147 -22.35 -14.28 18.94
N ILE A 148 -21.95 -14.29 20.19
CA ILE A 148 -20.58 -14.60 20.64
C ILE A 148 -20.74 -15.76 21.63
N GLU A 149 -19.99 -16.81 21.49
CA GLU A 149 -20.04 -17.96 22.38
C GLU A 149 -18.96 -17.82 23.45
N LEU A 150 -19.37 -17.97 24.72
CA LEU A 150 -18.47 -17.99 25.87
C LEU A 150 -18.10 -19.43 26.17
N ARG A 151 -16.80 -19.77 26.16
CA ARG A 151 -16.31 -21.13 26.40
C ARG A 151 -15.13 -21.14 27.36
N GLY A 152 -15.00 -22.23 28.11
CA GLY A 152 -13.83 -22.50 28.94
C GLY A 152 -12.74 -23.16 28.11
N SER A 153 -11.47 -22.93 28.44
CA SER A 153 -10.33 -23.59 27.79
C SER A 153 -9.14 -23.66 28.73
N ASP A 154 -8.61 -24.86 28.92
CA ASP A 154 -7.42 -25.12 29.75
C ASP A 154 -6.12 -24.86 28.96
N GLU A 155 -6.20 -24.81 27.61
CA GLU A 155 -5.06 -24.54 26.75
C GLU A 155 -4.68 -23.07 26.68
N LEU A 156 -5.60 -22.17 27.03
CA LEU A 156 -5.34 -20.75 26.99
C LEU A 156 -4.90 -20.24 28.37
N ILE A 157 -3.82 -19.47 28.35
CA ILE A 157 -3.22 -18.90 29.54
C ILE A 157 -3.88 -17.57 29.93
N SER A 158 -4.55 -16.92 28.99
CA SER A 158 -5.24 -15.65 29.19
C SER A 158 -6.55 -15.62 28.42
N PRO A 159 -7.55 -14.86 28.89
CA PRO A 159 -8.78 -14.64 28.15
C PRO A 159 -8.50 -14.16 26.74
N ALA A 160 -9.22 -14.68 25.76
CA ALA A 160 -9.01 -14.35 24.37
C ALA A 160 -10.30 -14.36 23.54
N GLY A 161 -10.51 -13.30 22.76
CA GLY A 161 -11.55 -13.26 21.74
C GLY A 161 -11.04 -13.72 20.39
N MET A 162 -11.71 -14.67 19.73
CA MET A 162 -11.35 -15.22 18.43
C MET A 162 -12.53 -15.29 17.46
N GLY A 163 -12.23 -15.29 16.17
CA GLY A 163 -13.14 -15.56 15.08
C GLY A 163 -13.83 -14.35 14.49
N LEU A 164 -13.82 -14.25 13.15
CA LEU A 164 -14.50 -13.20 12.39
C LEU A 164 -15.97 -13.50 12.18
N PHE A 165 -16.29 -14.72 11.73
CA PHE A 165 -17.66 -15.16 11.44
C PHE A 165 -18.31 -15.76 12.68
N LYS A 166 -17.83 -16.92 13.12
CA LYS A 166 -18.18 -17.50 14.40
C LYS A 166 -17.25 -16.92 15.46
N SER A 167 -17.82 -16.22 16.44
CA SER A 167 -17.08 -15.46 17.43
C SER A 167 -17.12 -16.18 18.75
N TYR A 168 -15.96 -16.32 19.38
CA TYR A 168 -15.79 -16.99 20.66
C TYR A 168 -15.02 -16.09 21.61
N ILE A 169 -15.39 -16.13 22.89
CA ILE A 169 -14.59 -15.66 24.01
C ILE A 169 -14.21 -16.89 24.83
N PHE A 170 -12.92 -17.13 24.96
CA PHE A 170 -12.38 -18.21 25.75
C PHE A 170 -11.91 -17.67 27.10
N LEU A 171 -12.32 -18.32 28.18
CA LEU A 171 -11.83 -18.06 29.51
C LEU A 171 -10.94 -19.21 29.94
N PRO A 172 -9.72 -18.97 30.44
CA PRO A 172 -8.91 -19.98 31.08
C PRO A 172 -9.55 -20.42 32.41
N ASP A 173 -9.36 -21.68 32.80
CA ASP A 173 -9.78 -22.18 34.08
C ASP A 173 -8.90 -21.59 35.19
N TYR A 174 -9.37 -20.47 35.71
CA TYR A 174 -8.70 -19.72 36.77
C TYR A 174 -9.71 -19.09 37.73
N PRO A 175 -9.47 -19.12 39.04
CA PRO A 175 -10.39 -18.55 40.02
C PRO A 175 -10.36 -17.01 39.97
N TYR A 176 -11.15 -16.44 39.06
CA TYR A 176 -11.40 -15.01 39.01
C TYR A 176 -12.44 -14.61 40.06
N SER A 177 -12.25 -13.47 40.73
CA SER A 177 -13.35 -12.86 41.49
C SER A 177 -14.44 -12.35 40.53
N LYS A 178 -15.66 -12.17 41.01
CA LYS A 178 -16.78 -11.66 40.18
C LYS A 178 -16.46 -10.31 39.53
N ASP A 179 -15.78 -9.43 40.27
CA ASP A 179 -15.38 -8.11 39.77
C ASP A 179 -14.30 -8.22 38.69
N GLU A 180 -13.26 -9.03 38.91
CA GLU A 180 -12.22 -9.30 37.93
C GLU A 180 -12.80 -9.87 36.63
N LEU A 181 -13.67 -10.86 36.76
CA LEU A 181 -14.33 -11.49 35.61
C LEU A 181 -15.20 -10.49 34.84
N THR A 182 -15.92 -9.63 35.54
CA THR A 182 -16.74 -8.56 34.92
C THR A 182 -15.86 -7.64 34.07
N TRP A 183 -14.73 -7.19 34.58
CA TRP A 183 -13.81 -6.32 33.83
C TRP A 183 -13.17 -7.03 32.65
N ILE A 184 -12.75 -8.28 32.82
CA ILE A 184 -12.15 -9.10 31.75
C ILE A 184 -13.16 -9.34 30.62
N LEU A 185 -14.37 -9.80 30.96
CA LEU A 185 -15.43 -10.03 29.96
C LEU A 185 -15.85 -8.72 29.28
N LYS A 186 -15.97 -7.62 30.02
CA LYS A 186 -16.26 -6.31 29.45
C LYS A 186 -15.19 -5.88 28.44
N HIS A 187 -13.90 -6.12 28.72
CA HIS A 187 -12.81 -5.83 27.81
C HIS A 187 -12.92 -6.67 26.53
N GLU A 188 -13.07 -7.98 26.63
CA GLU A 188 -13.17 -8.87 25.46
C GLU A 188 -14.42 -8.57 24.60
N LEU A 189 -15.57 -8.31 25.24
CA LEU A 189 -16.78 -7.90 24.53
C LEU A 189 -16.61 -6.54 23.81
N MET A 190 -15.91 -5.59 24.44
CA MET A 190 -15.63 -4.29 23.83
C MET A 190 -14.75 -4.41 22.59
N ARG A 191 -13.79 -5.35 22.55
CA ARG A 191 -12.99 -5.66 21.36
C ARG A 191 -13.85 -6.13 20.19
N PHE A 192 -14.87 -6.96 20.45
CA PHE A 192 -15.84 -7.35 19.42
C PHE A 192 -16.69 -6.18 18.95
N LYS A 193 -17.16 -5.33 19.87
CA LYS A 193 -17.95 -4.13 19.58
C LYS A 193 -17.16 -3.15 18.71
N ASN A 194 -15.89 -2.96 18.98
CA ASN A 194 -14.99 -2.08 18.24
C ASN A 194 -14.50 -2.70 16.93
N LYS A 195 -14.82 -3.97 16.63
CA LYS A 195 -14.35 -4.73 15.45
C LYS A 195 -12.84 -4.91 15.41
N ASP A 196 -12.17 -4.96 16.55
CA ASP A 196 -10.71 -5.02 16.66
C ASP A 196 -10.14 -6.25 15.94
N ILE A 197 -10.84 -7.39 15.99
CA ILE A 197 -10.44 -8.62 15.30
C ILE A 197 -10.40 -8.39 13.78
N LEU A 198 -11.40 -7.70 13.21
CA LEU A 198 -11.41 -7.38 11.78
C LEU A 198 -10.22 -6.49 11.40
N ILE A 199 -9.95 -5.47 12.21
CA ILE A 199 -8.83 -4.56 11.94
C ILE A 199 -7.48 -5.28 12.05
N LYS A 200 -7.31 -6.18 13.03
CA LYS A 200 -6.12 -7.03 13.14
C LYS A 200 -5.93 -7.90 11.87
N PHE A 201 -7.01 -8.40 11.27
CA PHE A 201 -6.94 -9.11 9.98
C PHE A 201 -6.53 -8.20 8.81
N LEU A 202 -7.05 -6.97 8.74
CA LEU A 202 -6.63 -6.01 7.71
C LEU A 202 -5.14 -5.66 7.83
N VAL A 203 -4.66 -5.41 9.05
CA VAL A 203 -3.24 -5.17 9.32
C VAL A 203 -2.38 -6.37 8.95
N LEU A 204 -2.85 -7.59 9.25
CA LEU A 204 -2.18 -8.82 8.87
C LEU A 204 -2.10 -8.97 7.34
N SER A 205 -3.18 -8.65 6.61
CA SER A 205 -3.19 -8.65 5.14
C SER A 205 -2.16 -7.69 4.57
N VAL A 206 -2.05 -6.48 5.13
CA VAL A 206 -0.99 -5.52 4.75
C VAL A 206 0.40 -6.10 5.01
N ARG A 207 0.64 -6.74 6.15
CA ARG A 207 1.93 -7.39 6.45
C ARG A 207 2.27 -8.51 5.48
N ILE A 208 1.28 -9.24 4.99
CA ILE A 208 1.45 -10.33 4.02
C ILE A 208 1.81 -9.75 2.64
N ILE A 209 1.10 -8.71 2.18
CA ILE A 209 1.32 -8.09 0.86
C ILE A 209 2.69 -7.36 0.83
N TYR A 210 2.99 -6.61 1.90
CA TYR A 210 4.20 -5.79 2.02
C TYR A 210 5.27 -6.44 2.92
N TRP A 211 5.40 -7.76 2.83
CA TRP A 211 6.30 -8.57 3.66
C TRP A 211 7.75 -8.07 3.64
N PHE A 212 8.18 -7.45 2.56
CA PHE A 212 9.54 -6.92 2.35
C PHE A 212 9.76 -5.55 3.01
N ASN A 213 8.70 -4.85 3.48
CA ASN A 213 8.81 -3.50 4.04
C ASN A 213 8.88 -3.53 5.58
N PRO A 214 10.03 -3.20 6.21
CA PRO A 214 10.18 -3.24 7.67
C PRO A 214 9.29 -2.22 8.40
N LEU A 215 8.95 -1.08 7.77
CA LEU A 215 8.10 -0.06 8.37
C LEU A 215 6.67 -0.57 8.61
N VAL A 216 6.20 -1.52 7.81
CA VAL A 216 4.89 -2.16 8.00
C VAL A 216 4.84 -2.96 9.30
N TYR A 217 5.94 -3.61 9.68
CA TYR A 217 6.01 -4.33 10.97
C TYR A 217 6.01 -3.37 12.15
N VAL A 218 6.73 -2.24 12.04
CA VAL A 218 6.70 -1.17 13.05
C VAL A 218 5.29 -0.60 13.18
N MET A 219 4.63 -0.28 12.05
CA MET A 219 3.24 0.17 12.00
C MET A 219 2.32 -0.84 12.68
N SER A 220 2.38 -2.11 12.31
CA SER A 220 1.54 -3.19 12.87
C SER A 220 1.65 -3.26 14.40
N ASN A 221 2.86 -3.19 14.95
CA ASN A 221 3.08 -3.20 16.39
C ASN A 221 2.47 -1.96 17.08
N LYS A 222 2.52 -0.80 16.43
CA LYS A 222 1.89 0.42 16.94
C LYS A 222 0.38 0.38 16.86
N VAL A 223 -0.18 -0.14 15.76
CA VAL A 223 -1.62 -0.34 15.59
C VAL A 223 -2.17 -1.28 16.66
N ASN A 224 -1.47 -2.39 16.94
CA ASN A 224 -1.87 -3.33 17.98
C ASN A 224 -1.90 -2.67 19.36
N LEU A 225 -0.87 -1.90 19.72
CA LEU A 225 -0.85 -1.17 20.99
C LEU A 225 -1.98 -0.12 21.07
N ASP A 226 -2.17 0.69 20.03
CA ASP A 226 -3.20 1.72 20.00
C ASP A 226 -4.61 1.11 20.02
N CYS A 227 -4.80 -0.08 19.45
CA CYS A 227 -6.03 -0.87 19.54
C CYS A 227 -6.35 -1.21 21.00
N GLU A 228 -5.38 -1.75 21.76
CA GLU A 228 -5.56 -2.06 23.18
C GLU A 228 -5.86 -0.78 23.99
N LEU A 229 -5.12 0.31 23.73
CA LEU A 229 -5.39 1.60 24.43
C LEU A 229 -6.77 2.19 24.10
N CYS A 230 -7.25 2.02 22.86
CA CYS A 230 -8.59 2.43 22.44
C CYS A 230 -9.67 1.57 23.10
N CYS A 231 -9.43 0.26 23.22
CA CYS A 231 -10.32 -0.64 23.91
C CYS A 231 -10.42 -0.27 25.39
N ASP A 232 -9.28 -0.06 26.08
CA ASP A 232 -9.25 0.37 27.49
C ASP A 232 -10.00 1.70 27.70
N GLU A 233 -9.79 2.70 26.82
CA GLU A 233 -10.53 3.98 26.87
C GLU A 233 -12.05 3.76 26.70
N SER A 234 -12.44 2.78 25.89
CA SER A 234 -13.85 2.45 25.63
C SER A 234 -14.51 1.74 26.80
N VAL A 235 -13.80 0.81 27.44
CA VAL A 235 -14.25 0.10 28.64
C VAL A 235 -14.47 1.04 29.81
N LEU A 236 -13.59 2.04 29.94
CA LEU A 236 -13.55 3.00 31.06
C LEU A 236 -14.29 4.31 30.78
N THR A 237 -15.11 4.36 29.74
CA THR A 237 -15.96 5.53 29.48
C THR A 237 -16.91 5.73 30.66
N ASP A 238 -16.90 6.93 31.23
CA ASP A 238 -17.74 7.37 32.35
C ASP A 238 -17.56 6.58 33.69
N CYS A 239 -16.40 5.87 33.81
CA CYS A 239 -16.05 5.13 35.03
C CYS A 239 -15.38 6.03 36.08
N SER A 240 -15.64 5.72 37.36
CA SER A 240 -15.04 6.38 38.51
C SER A 240 -13.55 6.05 38.65
N LEU A 241 -12.83 6.77 39.51
CA LEU A 241 -11.43 6.44 39.83
C LEU A 241 -11.28 5.06 40.51
N LYS A 242 -12.31 4.63 41.27
CA LYS A 242 -12.33 3.30 41.89
C LYS A 242 -12.40 2.23 40.82
N ASP A 243 -13.32 2.34 39.87
CA ASP A 243 -13.49 1.40 38.75
C ASP A 243 -12.21 1.29 37.91
N LYS A 244 -11.54 2.42 37.66
CA LYS A 244 -10.25 2.45 36.93
C LYS A 244 -9.16 1.67 37.66
N LYS A 245 -9.09 1.75 38.97
CA LYS A 245 -8.15 0.99 39.79
C LYS A 245 -8.45 -0.50 39.74
N GLU A 246 -9.74 -0.88 39.91
CA GLU A 246 -10.17 -2.28 39.84
C GLU A 246 -9.87 -2.90 38.48
N TYR A 247 -10.19 -2.19 37.39
CA TYR A 247 -9.85 -2.61 36.05
C TYR A 247 -8.33 -2.78 35.85
N ALA A 248 -7.52 -1.84 36.31
CA ALA A 248 -6.05 -1.92 36.24
C ALA A 248 -5.51 -3.15 36.99
N LEU A 249 -6.06 -3.46 38.17
CA LEU A 249 -5.68 -4.65 38.92
C LEU A 249 -6.06 -5.94 38.20
N ALA A 250 -7.28 -6.03 37.66
CA ALA A 250 -7.72 -7.16 36.85
C ALA A 250 -6.82 -7.39 35.62
N LEU A 251 -6.41 -6.31 34.94
CA LEU A 251 -5.49 -6.34 33.80
C LEU A 251 -4.09 -6.85 34.21
N ILE A 252 -3.54 -6.34 35.32
CA ILE A 252 -2.25 -6.79 35.83
C ILE A 252 -2.28 -8.28 36.18
N LYS A 253 -3.36 -8.73 36.84
CA LYS A 253 -3.54 -10.13 37.24
C LYS A 253 -3.61 -11.04 36.02
N SER A 254 -4.43 -10.70 35.01
CA SER A 254 -4.55 -11.45 33.75
C SER A 254 -3.21 -11.62 33.05
N ILE A 255 -2.37 -10.56 33.01
CA ILE A 255 -1.05 -10.62 32.36
C ILE A 255 -0.02 -11.36 33.23
N LYS A 256 -0.07 -11.25 34.55
CA LYS A 256 0.83 -12.03 35.43
C LYS A 256 0.60 -13.52 35.26
N LEU A 257 -0.66 -13.95 35.13
CA LEU A 257 -0.99 -15.34 34.89
C LEU A 257 -0.42 -15.85 33.57
N SER A 258 -0.51 -15.04 32.50
CA SER A 258 0.07 -15.40 31.21
C SER A 258 1.61 -15.50 31.22
N LYS A 259 2.30 -14.80 32.14
CA LYS A 259 3.77 -14.84 32.25
C LYS A 259 4.30 -16.08 32.95
N ASN A 260 3.58 -16.61 33.92
CA ASN A 260 4.05 -17.78 34.67
C ASN A 260 4.19 -19.04 33.80
N TYR A 261 3.54 -19.06 32.63
CA TYR A 261 3.56 -20.18 31.67
C TYR A 261 4.51 -19.97 30.46
N ASN A 262 4.92 -18.72 30.16
CA ASN A 262 5.79 -18.43 29.00
C ASN A 262 7.15 -17.87 29.44
N SER A 263 8.15 -18.73 29.55
CA SER A 263 9.55 -18.36 29.91
C SER A 263 10.43 -17.89 28.75
N GLY A 264 9.85 -17.35 27.67
CA GLY A 264 10.61 -16.79 26.56
C GLY A 264 11.10 -15.36 26.84
N ILE A 265 12.41 -15.18 26.98
CA ILE A 265 13.08 -13.92 27.43
C ILE A 265 12.74 -12.71 26.54
N LEU A 266 12.57 -12.88 25.23
CA LEU A 266 12.34 -11.77 24.28
C LEU A 266 10.89 -11.27 24.25
N THR A 267 9.91 -12.09 24.63
CA THR A 267 8.50 -11.71 24.67
C THR A 267 8.12 -10.93 25.94
N THR A 268 8.88 -11.08 27.02
CA THR A 268 8.59 -10.50 28.33
C THR A 268 8.81 -9.00 28.39
N GLU A 269 9.86 -8.45 27.75
CA GLU A 269 10.12 -7.00 27.76
C GLU A 269 9.11 -6.21 26.92
N PHE A 270 8.72 -6.70 25.74
CA PHE A 270 7.72 -6.07 24.90
C PHE A 270 6.35 -6.02 25.57
N ASN A 271 5.95 -7.10 26.24
CA ASN A 271 4.69 -7.17 26.98
C ASN A 271 4.70 -6.26 28.22
N LYS A 272 5.83 -6.14 28.91
CA LYS A 272 5.99 -5.24 30.05
C LYS A 272 5.82 -3.78 29.64
N THR A 273 6.50 -3.34 28.60
CA THR A 273 6.41 -1.97 28.09
C THR A 273 5.00 -1.62 27.59
N ASN A 274 4.29 -2.56 26.98
CA ASN A 274 2.93 -2.34 26.53
C ASN A 274 1.94 -2.27 27.70
N LEU A 275 2.11 -3.12 28.73
CA LEU A 275 1.33 -3.04 29.97
C LEU A 275 1.53 -1.70 30.69
N GLU A 276 2.76 -1.25 30.85
CA GLU A 276 3.05 0.05 31.46
C GLU A 276 2.33 1.21 30.73
N LYS A 277 2.34 1.21 29.39
CA LYS A 277 1.60 2.21 28.59
C LYS A 277 0.09 2.12 28.77
N ARG A 278 -0.47 0.91 28.88
CA ARG A 278 -1.90 0.71 29.17
C ARG A 278 -2.25 1.28 30.55
N LEU A 279 -1.50 0.91 31.59
CA LEU A 279 -1.73 1.40 32.96
C LEU A 279 -1.59 2.95 33.05
N GLU A 280 -0.56 3.52 32.43
CA GLU A 280 -0.39 4.97 32.33
C GLU A 280 -1.57 5.64 31.62
N SER A 281 -2.11 5.01 30.59
CA SER A 281 -3.25 5.50 29.83
C SER A 281 -4.55 5.50 30.64
N ILE A 282 -4.78 4.49 31.50
CA ILE A 282 -5.96 4.35 32.35
C ILE A 282 -6.08 5.52 33.34
N VAL A 283 -4.94 5.98 33.88
CA VAL A 283 -4.91 7.07 34.87
C VAL A 283 -5.05 8.45 34.22
N LYS A 284 -4.61 8.61 32.95
CA LYS A 284 -4.67 9.89 32.25
C LYS A 284 -6.10 10.30 31.89
N LYS A 285 -6.36 11.62 31.91
CA LYS A 285 -7.64 12.17 31.42
C LYS A 285 -7.81 11.89 29.93
N LYS A 286 -9.05 11.74 29.49
CA LYS A 286 -9.44 11.57 28.09
C LYS A 286 -8.88 12.74 27.25
N GLY A 287 -8.21 12.41 26.16
CA GLY A 287 -7.64 13.41 25.26
C GLY A 287 -8.71 14.13 24.42
N ARG A 288 -8.27 15.21 23.74
CA ARG A 288 -9.13 16.01 22.85
C ARG A 288 -9.48 15.20 21.59
N SER A 289 -10.61 15.54 20.96
CA SER A 289 -10.96 15.01 19.65
C SER A 289 -10.02 15.58 18.58
N GLY A 290 -9.49 14.73 17.71
CA GLY A 290 -8.61 15.10 16.59
C GLY A 290 -9.32 15.11 15.24
N ILE A 291 -10.64 15.29 15.19
CA ILE A 291 -11.46 15.17 13.99
C ILE A 291 -10.94 16.02 12.83
N LEU A 292 -10.56 17.27 13.08
CA LEU A 292 -10.03 18.16 12.03
C LEU A 292 -8.75 17.63 11.40
N ILE A 293 -7.84 17.08 12.22
CA ILE A 293 -6.59 16.47 11.72
C ILE A 293 -6.91 15.17 10.96
N ALA A 294 -7.88 14.39 11.42
CA ALA A 294 -8.31 13.19 10.70
C ALA A 294 -8.85 13.54 9.31
N ILE A 295 -9.69 14.58 9.20
CA ILE A 295 -10.21 15.05 7.91
C ILE A 295 -9.06 15.47 6.99
N LEU A 296 -8.09 16.24 7.50
CA LEU A 296 -6.93 16.68 6.71
C LEU A 296 -6.10 15.49 6.21
N VAL A 297 -5.84 14.49 7.06
CA VAL A 297 -5.11 13.27 6.67
C VAL A 297 -5.91 12.42 5.67
N ILE A 298 -7.24 12.36 5.80
CA ILE A 298 -8.10 11.69 4.82
C ILE A 298 -8.00 12.40 3.47
N MET A 299 -8.10 13.73 3.44
CA MET A 299 -8.00 14.51 2.20
C MET A 299 -6.64 14.30 1.52
N THR A 300 -5.53 14.36 2.26
CA THR A 300 -4.19 14.08 1.70
C THR A 300 -4.04 12.62 1.24
N SER A 301 -4.67 11.66 1.91
CA SER A 301 -4.69 10.27 1.48
C SER A 301 -5.47 10.09 0.18
N ILE A 302 -6.61 10.76 0.00
CA ILE A 302 -7.40 10.74 -1.24
C ILE A 302 -6.60 11.35 -2.39
N THR A 303 -5.94 12.49 -2.19
CA THR A 303 -5.11 13.11 -3.23
C THR A 303 -3.93 12.23 -3.65
N SER A 304 -3.43 11.37 -2.76
CA SER A 304 -2.35 10.43 -3.10
C SER A 304 -2.76 9.28 -4.03
N PHE A 305 -4.08 9.09 -4.29
CA PHE A 305 -4.56 8.18 -5.34
C PHE A 305 -4.49 8.81 -6.73
N ILE A 306 -4.38 10.15 -6.80
CA ILE A 306 -4.35 10.89 -8.06
C ILE A 306 -2.87 11.11 -8.39
N GLU A 307 -2.32 10.30 -9.29
CA GLU A 307 -1.03 10.60 -9.91
C GLU A 307 -1.28 11.61 -11.03
N VAL A 308 -0.73 12.81 -10.85
CA VAL A 308 -0.63 13.78 -11.93
C VAL A 308 0.58 13.39 -12.75
N ASP A 309 0.38 12.61 -13.80
CA ASP A 309 1.40 12.38 -14.80
C ASP A 309 1.33 13.55 -15.78
N ALA A 310 2.17 14.55 -15.57
CA ALA A 310 2.46 15.57 -16.57
C ALA A 310 3.37 14.92 -17.62
N GLN A 311 2.88 13.96 -18.36
CA GLN A 311 3.49 13.58 -19.62
C GLN A 311 3.30 14.77 -20.54
N ILE A 312 4.32 15.60 -20.62
CA ILE A 312 4.52 16.51 -21.72
C ILE A 312 4.35 15.63 -22.95
N LYS A 313 3.37 15.94 -23.80
CA LYS A 313 3.03 15.20 -25.03
C LYS A 313 4.14 15.35 -26.08
N ILE A 314 5.40 15.22 -25.67
CA ILE A 314 6.57 15.12 -26.57
C ILE A 314 6.39 13.89 -27.47
N ASN A 315 5.81 12.79 -26.97
CA ASN A 315 5.65 11.56 -27.74
C ASN A 315 4.66 11.67 -28.91
N ASN A 316 3.58 12.40 -28.79
CA ASN A 316 2.66 12.52 -29.92
C ASN A 316 3.12 13.55 -30.95
N SER A 317 3.76 14.64 -30.51
CA SER A 317 4.37 15.59 -31.43
C SER A 317 5.60 14.99 -32.12
N ILE A 318 6.38 14.15 -31.44
CA ILE A 318 7.49 13.39 -32.04
C ILE A 318 6.96 12.31 -32.99
N ASN A 319 5.89 11.61 -32.66
CA ASN A 319 5.28 10.64 -33.58
C ASN A 319 4.59 11.34 -34.75
N GLU A 320 3.95 12.49 -34.55
CA GLU A 320 3.43 13.31 -35.64
C GLU A 320 4.53 13.92 -36.51
N ILE A 321 5.63 14.37 -35.90
CA ILE A 321 6.82 14.83 -36.61
C ILE A 321 7.51 13.66 -37.33
N ASN A 322 7.67 12.49 -36.71
CA ASN A 322 8.21 11.30 -37.34
C ASN A 322 7.30 10.75 -38.45
N ASN A 323 5.97 10.80 -38.27
CA ASN A 323 5.03 10.45 -39.33
C ASN A 323 5.04 11.50 -40.45
N ASN A 324 5.13 12.79 -40.15
CA ASN A 324 5.29 13.85 -41.15
C ASN A 324 6.65 13.80 -41.85
N ILE A 325 7.71 13.43 -41.12
CA ILE A 325 9.03 13.20 -41.71
C ILE A 325 9.02 11.93 -42.59
N ASN A 326 8.41 10.85 -42.13
CA ASN A 326 8.25 9.62 -42.90
C ASN A 326 7.33 9.84 -44.11
N ASP A 327 6.22 10.57 -43.96
CA ASP A 327 5.38 10.99 -45.10
C ASP A 327 6.09 11.95 -46.02
N PHE A 328 6.92 12.86 -45.52
CA PHE A 328 7.77 13.71 -46.33
C PHE A 328 8.90 12.92 -47.04
N ILE A 329 9.50 11.94 -46.35
CA ILE A 329 10.48 11.03 -46.96
C ILE A 329 9.80 10.07 -47.96
N LEU A 330 8.63 9.54 -47.64
CA LEU A 330 7.83 8.70 -48.53
C LEU A 330 7.25 9.49 -49.72
N ASN A 331 6.77 10.70 -49.51
CA ASN A 331 6.36 11.59 -50.62
C ASN A 331 7.56 12.09 -51.44
N LYS A 332 8.75 12.24 -50.83
CA LYS A 332 9.97 12.51 -51.55
C LYS A 332 10.54 11.27 -52.27
N SER A 333 10.18 10.05 -51.80
CA SER A 333 10.48 8.78 -52.47
C SER A 333 9.48 8.40 -53.56
N THR A 334 8.26 9.00 -53.55
CA THR A 334 7.28 8.89 -54.63
C THR A 334 7.49 9.94 -55.72
N ASP A 335 8.09 11.10 -55.41
CA ASP A 335 8.78 11.89 -56.40
C ASP A 335 10.12 11.19 -56.69
N LYS A 336 10.05 10.21 -57.54
CA LYS A 336 11.07 9.37 -58.09
C LYS A 336 12.30 10.22 -58.50
N HIS A 337 13.18 10.51 -57.57
CA HIS A 337 14.49 11.05 -57.86
C HIS A 337 15.48 9.90 -57.90
N GLN A 338 16.25 9.80 -58.95
CA GLN A 338 17.39 8.90 -58.99
C GLN A 338 18.64 9.68 -58.59
N THR A 339 19.42 9.11 -57.69
CA THR A 339 20.60 9.74 -57.14
C THR A 339 21.84 8.96 -57.64
N PHE A 340 22.81 9.63 -58.24
CA PHE A 340 24.03 9.05 -58.71
C PHE A 340 25.23 9.86 -58.19
N TYR A 341 26.33 9.21 -57.90
CA TYR A 341 27.60 9.93 -57.82
C TYR A 341 28.08 10.23 -59.22
N TYR A 342 28.66 11.40 -59.41
CA TYR A 342 29.12 11.85 -60.78
C TYR A 342 29.94 10.77 -61.42
N LYS A 343 30.89 10.14 -60.69
CA LYS A 343 31.76 9.08 -61.21
C LYS A 343 30.98 7.87 -61.74
N ASP A 344 29.88 7.50 -61.13
CA ASP A 344 29.13 6.27 -61.41
C ASP A 344 27.85 6.54 -62.23
N ALA A 345 27.59 7.80 -62.55
CA ALA A 345 26.44 8.19 -63.34
C ALA A 345 26.51 7.74 -64.81
N PRO A 346 25.40 7.31 -65.43
CA PRO A 346 25.29 7.01 -66.84
C PRO A 346 25.80 8.19 -67.72
N SER A 347 26.40 7.88 -68.84
CA SER A 347 27.07 8.88 -69.70
C SER A 347 26.18 10.06 -70.12
N LYS A 348 24.87 9.82 -70.38
CA LYS A 348 23.92 10.87 -70.72
C LYS A 348 23.63 11.80 -69.55
N ILE A 349 23.51 11.25 -68.32
CA ILE A 349 23.27 11.99 -67.07
C ILE A 349 24.55 12.80 -66.74
N ARG A 350 25.70 12.21 -66.86
CA ARG A 350 26.99 12.87 -66.62
C ARG A 350 27.16 14.09 -67.51
N LYS A 351 26.90 13.95 -68.85
CA LYS A 351 26.92 15.04 -69.79
C LYS A 351 25.93 16.17 -69.44
N PHE A 352 24.72 15.82 -69.07
CA PHE A 352 23.71 16.78 -68.59
C PHE A 352 24.19 17.56 -67.35
N TYR A 353 24.86 16.90 -66.43
CA TYR A 353 25.42 17.54 -65.24
C TYR A 353 26.62 18.43 -65.58
N GLU A 354 27.47 17.99 -66.45
CA GLU A 354 28.64 18.79 -66.99
C GLU A 354 28.19 20.08 -67.70
N ASP A 355 27.15 19.99 -68.50
CA ASP A 355 26.61 21.16 -69.22
C ASP A 355 25.96 22.16 -68.23
N ASN A 356 25.29 21.66 -67.17
CA ASN A 356 24.79 22.50 -66.10
C ASN A 356 25.88 23.12 -65.23
N CYS A 357 26.96 22.40 -64.96
CA CYS A 357 28.13 22.93 -64.28
C CYS A 357 28.85 24.00 -65.10
N LYS A 358 28.97 23.82 -66.39
CA LYS A 358 29.50 24.86 -67.29
C LYS A 358 28.70 26.14 -67.30
N LEU A 359 27.36 26.02 -67.30
CA LEU A 359 26.46 27.16 -67.19
C LEU A 359 26.58 27.91 -65.83
N LYS A 360 26.98 27.23 -64.80
CA LYS A 360 27.18 27.78 -63.43
C LYS A 360 28.65 28.18 -63.18
N GLY A 361 29.55 28.00 -64.13
CA GLY A 361 30.97 28.29 -63.94
C GLY A 361 31.69 27.38 -62.96
N THR A 362 31.23 26.19 -62.77
CA THR A 362 31.79 25.19 -61.84
C THR A 362 32.30 23.97 -62.58
N THR A 363 33.26 23.24 -62.01
CA THR A 363 33.76 21.98 -62.53
C THR A 363 33.26 20.79 -61.73
N PRO A 364 32.74 19.73 -62.35
CA PRO A 364 32.26 18.53 -61.62
C PRO A 364 33.43 17.87 -60.88
N LYS A 365 33.09 17.34 -59.66
CA LYS A 365 34.04 16.55 -58.87
C LYS A 365 33.51 15.10 -58.78
N ASP A 366 34.43 14.15 -58.68
CA ASP A 366 34.11 12.71 -58.67
C ASP A 366 33.06 12.29 -57.64
N TYR A 367 32.94 13.03 -56.55
CA TYR A 367 32.03 12.76 -55.46
C TYR A 367 30.77 13.65 -55.44
N ASP A 368 30.55 14.47 -56.47
CA ASP A 368 29.35 15.26 -56.57
C ASP A 368 28.13 14.34 -56.73
N THR A 369 27.07 14.65 -55.95
CA THR A 369 25.82 13.88 -55.99
C THR A 369 24.86 14.50 -56.98
N ILE A 370 24.50 13.74 -58.00
CA ILE A 370 23.55 14.14 -59.03
C ILE A 370 22.17 13.59 -58.64
N ILE A 371 21.21 14.49 -58.38
CA ILE A 371 19.83 14.13 -58.07
C ILE A 371 18.97 14.55 -59.26
N ILE A 372 18.32 13.60 -59.91
CA ILE A 372 17.48 13.83 -61.09
C ILE A 372 16.06 13.32 -60.80
N ASN A 373 15.04 14.13 -61.12
CA ASN A 373 13.68 13.70 -61.09
C ASN A 373 13.47 12.54 -62.09
N THR A 374 12.68 11.54 -61.74
CA THR A 374 12.45 10.35 -62.56
C THR A 374 11.83 10.70 -63.95
N LYS A 375 11.10 11.79 -64.04
CA LYS A 375 10.54 12.26 -65.31
C LYS A 375 11.62 12.70 -66.22
N ASP A 376 12.56 13.55 -65.74
CA ASP A 376 13.73 14.04 -66.45
C ASP A 376 14.70 12.92 -66.75
N PHE A 377 14.87 11.95 -65.83
CA PHE A 377 15.68 10.75 -66.04
C PHE A 377 15.20 9.93 -67.25
N ASN A 378 13.86 9.67 -67.28
CA ASN A 378 13.27 8.89 -68.37
C ASN A 378 13.34 9.63 -69.74
N GLU A 379 13.30 10.98 -69.73
CA GLU A 379 13.53 11.76 -70.98
C GLU A 379 15.00 11.74 -71.46
N LEU A 380 15.92 11.82 -70.50
CA LEU A 380 17.35 11.76 -70.80
C LEU A 380 17.86 10.39 -71.25
N MET A 381 17.17 9.33 -70.81
CA MET A 381 17.55 7.95 -71.14
C MET A 381 16.92 7.44 -72.43
N LYS A 382 15.85 8.10 -72.94
CA LYS A 382 15.34 7.88 -74.31
C LYS A 382 16.30 8.44 -75.30
#